data_9bec12278bee38ca5920b1b6d12a809e
#
_entry.id   9bec12278bee38ca5920b1b6d12a809e
#
_cell.length_a   1.000
_cell.length_b   1.000
_cell.length_c   1.000
_cell.angle_alpha   90.00
_cell.angle_beta   90.00
_cell.angle_gamma   90.00
#
_symmetry.space_group_name_H-M   'P 1'
#
loop_
_entity.id
_entity.type
_entity.pdbx_description
1 polymer ?
#
loop_
_entity_poly.entity_id
_entity_poly.type
_entity_poly.pdbx_seq_one_letter_code
_entity_poly.pdbx_strand_id
1 'polypeptide(L)'
;MAILVLTACGESSTRKEIARRKAALEEKQQTELLKAQEELRLTDSLLLIAEKELAEMTPGVEAHKKALKATPEELTALTQLRVRRDSIRTQYEALGLKIRYIRKKIKEVEKLKSEKK
;
A
#
# COMPACT_ATOMS: atom_id res chain seq x y z
N MET A 1 6.89 21.55 -50.16
CA MET A 1 7.25 22.25 -48.94
C MET A 1 6.19 22.20 -47.86
N ALA A 2 4.92 22.41 -48.18
CA ALA A 2 3.82 22.34 -47.21
C ALA A 2 3.72 20.99 -46.53
N ILE A 3 3.97 19.89 -47.23
CA ILE A 3 3.91 18.52 -46.70
C ILE A 3 4.98 18.30 -45.62
N LEU A 4 6.20 18.80 -45.84
CA LEU A 4 7.32 18.69 -44.89
C LEU A 4 7.01 19.45 -43.56
N VAL A 5 6.40 20.64 -43.69
CA VAL A 5 6.01 21.45 -42.54
C VAL A 5 4.94 20.73 -41.71
N LEU A 6 3.94 20.13 -42.35
CA LEU A 6 2.90 19.34 -41.70
C LEU A 6 3.46 18.11 -40.99
N THR A 7 4.42 17.41 -41.60
CA THR A 7 5.09 16.26 -40.99
C THR A 7 5.88 16.66 -39.75
N ALA A 8 6.62 17.75 -39.81
CA ALA A 8 7.37 18.29 -38.67
C ALA A 8 6.44 18.70 -37.51
N CYS A 9 5.32 19.36 -37.83
CA CYS A 9 4.31 19.71 -36.83
C CYS A 9 3.70 18.47 -36.21
N GLY A 10 3.44 17.41 -36.98
CA GLY A 10 2.92 16.15 -36.52
C GLY A 10 3.87 15.45 -35.55
N GLU A 11 5.17 15.40 -35.84
CA GLU A 11 6.18 14.83 -34.95
C GLU A 11 6.31 15.62 -33.65
N SER A 12 6.33 16.94 -33.72
CA SER A 12 6.39 17.81 -32.54
C SER A 12 5.16 17.61 -31.65
N SER A 13 3.97 17.52 -32.24
CA SER A 13 2.72 17.28 -31.51
C SER A 13 2.75 15.91 -30.82
N THR A 14 3.23 14.86 -31.49
CA THR A 14 3.35 13.51 -30.95
C THR A 14 4.34 13.48 -29.78
N ARG A 15 5.48 14.13 -29.90
CA ARG A 15 6.46 14.23 -28.81
C ARG A 15 5.90 14.93 -27.59
N LYS A 16 5.16 16.03 -27.78
CA LYS A 16 4.50 16.75 -26.68
C LYS A 16 3.45 15.89 -26.00
N GLU A 17 2.69 15.13 -26.78
CA GLU A 17 1.69 14.23 -26.25
C GLU A 17 2.33 13.09 -25.44
N ILE A 18 3.40 12.48 -25.92
CA ILE A 18 4.15 11.45 -25.21
C ILE A 18 4.71 12.01 -23.89
N ALA A 19 5.31 13.19 -23.92
CA ALA A 19 5.84 13.85 -22.72
C ALA A 19 4.74 14.13 -21.70
N ARG A 20 3.57 14.56 -22.15
CA ARG A 20 2.42 14.83 -21.31
C ARG A 20 1.92 13.55 -20.65
N ARG A 21 1.83 12.45 -21.41
CA ARG A 21 1.41 11.14 -20.89
C ARG A 21 2.40 10.61 -19.86
N LYS A 22 3.71 10.76 -20.10
CA LYS A 22 4.75 10.36 -19.15
C LYS A 22 4.65 11.16 -17.85
N ALA A 23 4.47 12.48 -17.94
CA ALA A 23 4.32 13.35 -16.78
C ALA A 23 3.08 12.99 -15.98
N ALA A 24 1.95 12.71 -16.66
CA ALA A 24 0.71 12.30 -16.01
C ALA A 24 0.88 10.96 -15.30
N LEU A 25 1.60 10.00 -15.90
CA LEU A 25 1.87 8.69 -15.31
C LEU A 25 2.74 8.83 -14.05
N GLU A 26 3.78 9.66 -14.11
CA GLU A 26 4.66 9.92 -12.96
C GLU A 26 3.88 10.55 -11.82
N GLU A 27 3.05 11.53 -12.11
CA GLU A 27 2.20 12.19 -11.11
C GLU A 27 1.24 11.18 -10.48
N LYS A 28 0.63 10.32 -11.29
CA LYS A 28 -0.25 9.25 -10.83
C LYS A 28 0.49 8.28 -9.92
N GLN A 29 1.70 7.86 -10.29
CA GLN A 29 2.54 6.98 -9.47
C GLN A 29 2.89 7.60 -8.13
N GLN A 30 3.26 8.89 -8.11
CA GLN A 30 3.56 9.61 -6.88
C GLN A 30 2.33 9.73 -5.99
N THR A 31 1.18 10.04 -6.57
CA THR A 31 -0.09 10.11 -5.84
C THR A 31 -0.47 8.77 -5.24
N GLU A 32 -0.35 7.69 -6.00
CA GLU A 32 -0.62 6.33 -5.51
C GLU A 32 0.35 5.94 -4.39
N LEU A 33 1.62 6.32 -4.51
CA LEU A 33 2.62 6.06 -3.47
C LEU A 33 2.26 6.77 -2.16
N LEU A 34 1.95 8.05 -2.22
CA LEU A 34 1.57 8.83 -1.04
C LEU A 34 0.31 8.28 -0.38
N LYS A 35 -0.67 7.90 -1.19
CA LYS A 35 -1.92 7.32 -0.73
C LYS A 35 -1.68 5.97 -0.04
N ALA A 36 -0.86 5.12 -0.64
CA ALA A 36 -0.52 3.83 -0.08
C ALA A 36 0.28 3.96 1.23
N GLN A 37 1.18 4.94 1.32
CA GLN A 37 1.95 5.23 2.53
C GLN A 37 1.04 5.71 3.66
N GLU A 38 0.05 6.54 3.36
CA GLU A 38 -0.94 7.00 4.35
C GLU A 38 -1.81 5.84 4.84
N GLU A 39 -2.28 5.00 3.93
CA GLU A 39 -3.03 3.79 4.28
C GLU A 39 -2.19 2.85 5.15
N LEU A 40 -0.90 2.70 4.85
CA LEU A 40 0.03 1.87 5.63
C LEU A 40 0.15 2.43 7.06
N ARG A 41 0.30 3.73 7.20
CA ARG A 41 0.40 4.40 8.49
C ARG A 41 -0.85 4.17 9.35
N LEU A 42 -2.03 4.32 8.74
CA LEU A 42 -3.30 4.09 9.42
C LEU A 42 -3.47 2.62 9.79
N THR A 43 -3.10 1.71 8.90
CA THR A 43 -3.18 0.26 9.14
C THR A 43 -2.21 -0.15 10.24
N ASP A 44 -1.02 0.43 10.29
CA ASP A 44 -0.04 0.20 11.36
C ASP A 44 -0.61 0.60 12.72
N SER A 45 -1.26 1.77 12.79
CA SER A 45 -1.92 2.23 14.02
C SER A 45 -3.00 1.26 14.48
N LEU A 46 -3.84 0.79 13.54
CA LEU A 46 -4.88 -0.19 13.83
C LEU A 46 -4.29 -1.53 14.30
N LEU A 47 -3.19 -1.97 13.69
CA LEU A 47 -2.51 -3.19 14.08
C LEU A 47 -1.96 -3.09 15.50
N LEU A 48 -1.34 -1.97 15.86
CA LEU A 48 -0.83 -1.72 17.21
C LEU A 48 -1.95 -1.76 18.25
N ILE A 49 -3.11 -1.17 17.93
CA ILE A 49 -4.28 -1.19 18.81
C ILE A 49 -4.78 -2.63 19.01
N ALA A 50 -4.90 -3.39 17.92
CA ALA A 50 -5.37 -4.77 17.97
C ALA A 50 -4.41 -5.67 18.77
N GLU A 51 -3.10 -5.49 18.59
CA GLU A 51 -2.08 -6.24 19.33
C GLU A 51 -2.10 -5.90 20.81
N LYS A 52 -2.31 -4.63 21.16
CA LYS A 52 -2.44 -4.18 22.53
C LYS A 52 -3.67 -4.79 23.20
N GLU A 53 -4.82 -4.77 22.54
CA GLU A 53 -6.05 -5.37 23.04
C GLU A 53 -5.87 -6.87 23.28
N LEU A 54 -5.20 -7.58 22.36
CA LEU A 54 -4.88 -8.99 22.51
C LEU A 54 -3.94 -9.24 23.68
N ALA A 55 -2.90 -8.44 23.83
CA ALA A 55 -1.94 -8.56 24.91
C ALA A 55 -2.58 -8.34 26.27
N GLU A 56 -3.58 -7.47 26.36
CA GLU A 56 -4.32 -7.21 27.59
C GLU A 56 -5.32 -8.31 27.91
N MET A 57 -5.97 -8.89 26.89
CA MET A 57 -7.02 -9.89 27.09
C MET A 57 -6.48 -11.31 27.27
N THR A 58 -5.40 -11.66 26.57
CA THR A 58 -4.87 -13.03 26.53
C THR A 58 -4.53 -13.60 27.91
N PRO A 59 -3.81 -12.88 28.81
CA PRO A 59 -3.48 -13.45 30.13
C PRO A 59 -4.70 -13.83 30.98
N GLY A 60 -5.73 -13.00 30.96
CA GLY A 60 -6.97 -13.25 31.70
C GLY A 60 -7.70 -14.49 31.19
N VAL A 61 -7.82 -14.62 29.87
CA VAL A 61 -8.48 -15.78 29.26
C VAL A 61 -7.68 -17.06 29.50
N GLU A 62 -6.35 -16.98 29.39
CA GLU A 62 -5.48 -18.15 29.67
C GLU A 62 -5.57 -18.58 31.14
N ALA A 63 -5.64 -17.64 32.07
CA ALA A 63 -5.83 -17.94 33.49
C ALA A 63 -7.19 -18.62 33.73
N HIS A 64 -8.26 -18.13 33.07
CA HIS A 64 -9.58 -18.74 33.15
C HIS A 64 -9.61 -20.15 32.54
N LYS A 65 -8.90 -20.39 31.44
CA LYS A 65 -8.76 -21.72 30.87
C LYS A 65 -8.12 -22.70 31.84
N LYS A 66 -7.02 -22.29 32.48
CA LYS A 66 -6.32 -23.13 33.47
C LYS A 66 -7.19 -23.46 34.67
N ALA A 67 -8.03 -22.50 35.09
CA ALA A 67 -8.96 -22.68 36.19
C ALA A 67 -10.27 -23.37 35.78
N LEU A 68 -10.43 -23.76 34.52
CA LEU A 68 -11.64 -24.31 33.92
C LEU A 68 -12.86 -23.40 34.09
N LYS A 69 -12.62 -22.07 34.09
CA LYS A 69 -13.64 -21.04 34.24
C LYS A 69 -13.88 -20.21 32.99
N ALA A 70 -13.14 -20.52 31.88
CA ALA A 70 -13.31 -19.80 30.63
C ALA A 70 -14.71 -20.01 30.07
N THR A 71 -15.40 -18.91 29.74
CA THR A 71 -16.73 -18.97 29.13
C THR A 71 -16.62 -19.05 27.61
N PRO A 72 -17.63 -19.64 26.93
CA PRO A 72 -17.65 -19.61 25.45
C PRO A 72 -17.58 -18.20 24.90
N GLU A 73 -18.17 -17.21 25.56
CA GLU A 73 -18.15 -15.80 25.15
C GLU A 73 -16.73 -15.23 25.20
N GLU A 74 -15.95 -15.53 26.25
CA GLU A 74 -14.55 -15.12 26.37
C GLU A 74 -13.70 -15.71 25.23
N LEU A 75 -13.86 -17.00 24.99
CA LEU A 75 -13.12 -17.71 23.94
C LEU A 75 -13.45 -17.16 22.55
N THR A 76 -14.75 -16.89 22.31
CA THR A 76 -15.21 -16.30 21.05
C THR A 76 -14.65 -14.89 20.87
N ALA A 77 -14.68 -14.05 21.91
CA ALA A 77 -14.15 -12.69 21.87
C ALA A 77 -12.66 -12.70 21.58
N LEU A 78 -11.89 -13.59 22.21
CA LEU A 78 -10.45 -13.71 21.95
C LEU A 78 -10.17 -14.16 20.53
N THR A 79 -10.93 -15.13 20.02
CA THR A 79 -10.81 -15.61 18.65
C THR A 79 -11.12 -14.50 17.66
N GLN A 80 -12.18 -13.71 17.89
CA GLN A 80 -12.54 -12.57 17.04
C GLN A 80 -11.43 -11.51 17.00
N LEU A 81 -10.80 -11.22 18.13
CA LEU A 81 -9.68 -10.29 18.21
C LEU A 81 -8.47 -10.81 17.40
N ARG A 82 -8.17 -12.10 17.51
CA ARG A 82 -7.08 -12.72 16.73
C ARG A 82 -7.33 -12.64 15.24
N VAL A 83 -8.54 -12.96 14.82
CA VAL A 83 -8.94 -12.88 13.40
C VAL A 83 -8.83 -11.44 12.89
N ARG A 84 -9.31 -10.48 13.68
CA ARG A 84 -9.21 -9.07 13.34
C ARG A 84 -7.77 -8.61 13.20
N ARG A 85 -6.91 -8.97 14.16
CA ARG A 85 -5.48 -8.66 14.10
C ARG A 85 -4.84 -9.25 12.86
N ASP A 86 -5.11 -10.52 12.56
CA ASP A 86 -4.54 -11.21 11.41
C ASP A 86 -5.00 -10.61 10.09
N SER A 87 -6.27 -10.19 10.01
CA SER A 87 -6.81 -9.49 8.85
C SER A 87 -6.11 -8.14 8.63
N ILE A 88 -5.92 -7.37 9.70
CA ILE A 88 -5.20 -6.08 9.64
C ILE A 88 -3.75 -6.29 9.25
N ARG A 89 -3.11 -7.32 9.81
CA ARG A 89 -1.72 -7.67 9.47
C ARG A 89 -1.57 -8.03 8.00
N THR A 90 -2.51 -8.78 7.45
CA THR A 90 -2.53 -9.13 6.03
C THR A 90 -2.64 -7.89 5.15
N GLN A 91 -3.51 -6.94 5.52
CA GLN A 91 -3.64 -5.66 4.83
C GLN A 91 -2.33 -4.84 4.91
N TYR A 92 -1.70 -4.83 6.08
CA TYR A 92 -0.42 -4.15 6.29
C TYR A 92 0.66 -4.71 5.38
N GLU A 93 0.79 -6.02 5.32
CA GLU A 93 1.78 -6.69 4.47
C GLU A 93 1.51 -6.44 2.98
N ALA A 94 0.24 -6.50 2.56
CA ALA A 94 -0.16 -6.22 1.18
C ALA A 94 0.17 -4.78 0.78
N LEU A 95 -0.06 -3.81 1.67
CA LEU A 95 0.29 -2.41 1.43
C LEU A 95 1.81 -2.21 1.34
N GLY A 96 2.57 -2.91 2.18
CA GLY A 96 4.03 -2.90 2.11
C GLY A 96 4.55 -3.40 0.77
N LEU A 97 4.00 -4.48 0.25
CA LEU A 97 4.34 -5.03 -1.06
C LEU A 97 3.96 -4.07 -2.19
N LYS A 98 2.79 -3.45 -2.08
CA LYS A 98 2.31 -2.46 -3.05
C LYS A 98 3.26 -1.26 -3.12
N ILE A 99 3.69 -0.75 -1.97
CA ILE A 99 4.63 0.37 -1.88
C ILE A 99 5.97 0.01 -2.52
N ARG A 100 6.50 -1.18 -2.25
CA ARG A 100 7.74 -1.67 -2.85
C ARG A 100 7.62 -1.73 -4.37
N TYR A 101 6.50 -2.23 -4.86
CA TYR A 101 6.23 -2.33 -6.29
C TYR A 101 6.19 -0.95 -6.96
N ILE A 102 5.48 0.01 -6.36
CA ILE A 102 5.38 1.37 -6.88
C ILE A 102 6.76 2.04 -6.91
N ARG A 103 7.53 1.92 -5.82
CA ARG A 103 8.89 2.47 -5.74
C ARG A 103 9.81 1.87 -6.80
N LYS A 104 9.70 0.58 -7.03
CA LYS A 104 10.47 -0.11 -8.07
C LYS A 104 10.13 0.45 -9.46
N LYS A 105 8.85 0.66 -9.74
CA LYS A 105 8.40 1.24 -11.01
C LYS A 105 8.91 2.67 -11.20
N ILE A 106 8.89 3.47 -10.16
CA ILE A 106 9.41 4.84 -10.19
C ILE A 106 10.92 4.82 -10.51
N LYS A 107 11.67 3.95 -9.85
CA LYS A 107 13.12 3.82 -10.09
C LYS A 107 13.43 3.37 -11.52
N GLU A 108 12.65 2.45 -12.08
CA GLU A 108 12.81 1.99 -13.45
C GLU A 108 12.61 3.15 -14.44
N VAL A 109 11.60 3.98 -14.23
CA VAL A 109 11.33 5.16 -15.07
C VAL A 109 12.48 6.17 -14.95
N GLU A 110 12.97 6.44 -13.74
CA GLU A 110 14.10 7.34 -13.52
C GLU A 110 15.37 6.82 -14.20
N LYS A 111 15.62 5.52 -14.12
CA LYS A 111 16.76 4.88 -14.77
C LYS A 111 16.70 5.02 -16.29
N LEU A 112 15.52 4.81 -16.89
CA LEU A 112 15.32 4.99 -18.31
C LEU A 112 15.56 6.43 -18.75
N LYS A 113 15.16 7.42 -17.96
CA LYS A 113 15.45 8.83 -18.22
C LYS A 113 16.94 9.12 -18.17
N SER A 114 17.63 8.55 -17.19
CA SER A 114 19.08 8.70 -17.04
C SER A 114 19.83 8.11 -18.24
N GLU A 115 19.42 6.94 -18.74
CA GLU A 115 20.03 6.28 -19.89
C GLU A 115 19.85 7.05 -21.20
N LYS A 116 18.77 7.83 -21.34
CA LYS A 116 18.49 8.62 -22.53
C LYS A 116 19.29 9.93 -22.61
N LYS A 117 20.01 10.28 -21.58
CA LYS A 117 20.92 11.41 -21.60
C LYS A 117 22.30 10.96 -22.03
#